data_607f52bd3ee3d4a63ecb739fa01c849f
#
_entry.id   607f52bd3ee3d4a63ecb739fa01c849f
#
_cell.length_a   1.000
_cell.length_b   1.000
_cell.length_c   1.000
_cell.angle_alpha   90.00
_cell.angle_beta   90.00
_cell.angle_gamma   90.00
#
_symmetry.space_group_name_H-M   'P 1'
#
loop_
_entity.id
_entity.type
_entity.pdbx_description
1 polymer ?
#
loop_
_entity_poly.entity_id
_entity_poly.type
_entity_poly.pdbx_seq_one_letter_code
_entity_poly.pdbx_strand_id
1 'polypeptide(L)'
;YKRQVLKGTEPDIPFIRFKNYLKAAPVSSDSAYIIGAPLDDVRYLYGVLPANREAYVLKGDIPDPALYLARYLTDQLQQKGIRVDGSPSCYRIEVEENRWKKGERKEIVTTYSPTLREIASVCNHVSHNLYADALVKTVGLQYKPRRNEMISSFGRGVQVVKEYWEKKGLDVFPLRMNDGSGLAPADKVSAGFMGELLVYMATESAVSDAFIASLPQAGIEGSVRNFLKGSKLQGKARLKSGGITGVRSYAGYITKDGKTYAVAVFSNNYSCPMSRMTRALEKLLLQLF
;
A
#
# COMPACT_ATOMS: atom_id res chain seq x y z
N TYR A 1 28.55 16.78 -13.16
CA TYR A 1 27.57 16.10 -12.29
C TYR A 1 28.21 15.79 -10.95
N LYS A 2 27.79 16.45 -9.86
CA LYS A 2 28.25 16.06 -8.52
C LYS A 2 27.60 14.71 -8.16
N ARG A 3 28.43 13.73 -7.76
CA ARG A 3 27.94 12.43 -7.27
C ARG A 3 27.17 12.67 -5.98
N GLN A 4 25.98 12.13 -5.87
CA GLN A 4 25.16 12.22 -4.67
C GLN A 4 25.77 11.30 -3.60
N VAL A 5 25.85 11.77 -2.35
CA VAL A 5 26.35 10.99 -1.23
C VAL A 5 25.16 10.51 -0.39
N LEU A 6 25.12 9.23 -0.09
CA LEU A 6 24.18 8.68 0.88
C LEU A 6 24.62 9.12 2.28
N LYS A 7 23.74 9.81 3.01
CA LYS A 7 24.01 10.29 4.38
C LYS A 7 23.74 9.22 5.43
N GLY A 8 22.80 8.31 5.17
CA GLY A 8 22.37 7.26 6.10
C GLY A 8 21.00 6.70 5.74
N THR A 9 20.51 5.83 6.59
CA THR A 9 19.16 5.24 6.52
C THR A 9 18.40 5.51 7.81
N GLU A 10 17.09 5.58 7.74
CA GLU A 10 16.20 5.63 8.89
C GLU A 10 15.06 4.61 8.69
N PRO A 11 14.98 3.59 9.53
CA PRO A 11 15.89 3.25 10.63
C PRO A 11 17.33 2.95 10.15
N ASP A 12 18.32 2.99 11.06
CA ASP A 12 19.68 2.59 10.72
C ASP A 12 19.76 1.11 10.33
N ILE A 13 20.36 0.83 9.17
CA ILE A 13 20.42 -0.52 8.60
C ILE A 13 21.85 -0.82 8.15
N PRO A 14 22.80 -1.04 9.08
CA PRO A 14 24.22 -1.11 8.80
C PRO A 14 24.63 -2.28 7.90
N PHE A 15 23.80 -3.32 7.79
CA PHE A 15 24.09 -4.51 6.99
C PHE A 15 23.62 -4.41 5.54
N ILE A 16 22.90 -3.34 5.14
CA ILE A 16 22.55 -3.12 3.73
C ILE A 16 23.67 -2.34 3.03
N ARG A 17 24.12 -2.88 1.91
CA ARG A 17 25.12 -2.27 1.05
C ARG A 17 24.47 -1.53 -0.10
N PHE A 18 24.65 -0.22 -0.17
CA PHE A 18 24.12 0.61 -1.23
C PHE A 18 25.11 0.84 -2.36
N LYS A 19 24.69 0.55 -3.59
CA LYS A 19 25.39 0.95 -4.82
C LYS A 19 24.67 2.15 -5.41
N ASN A 20 25.29 3.32 -5.28
CA ASN A 20 24.67 4.60 -5.61
C ASN A 20 25.02 5.06 -7.03
N TYR A 21 24.03 5.10 -7.92
CA TYR A 21 24.12 5.59 -9.29
C TYR A 21 23.21 6.81 -9.53
N LEU A 22 22.72 7.46 -8.46
CA LEU A 22 21.86 8.63 -8.55
C LEU A 22 22.60 9.82 -9.17
N LYS A 23 21.85 10.56 -9.97
CA LYS A 23 22.32 11.81 -10.61
C LYS A 23 21.50 12.99 -10.11
N ALA A 24 22.09 14.18 -10.01
CA ALA A 24 21.37 15.40 -9.74
C ALA A 24 21.07 16.15 -11.04
N ALA A 25 19.85 16.70 -11.15
CA ALA A 25 19.45 17.54 -12.29
C ALA A 25 18.51 18.68 -11.83
N PRO A 26 18.34 19.73 -12.61
CA PRO A 26 17.42 20.83 -12.32
C PRO A 26 15.96 20.42 -12.58
N VAL A 27 15.47 19.45 -11.82
CA VAL A 27 14.09 18.93 -11.87
C VAL A 27 13.36 19.28 -10.59
N SER A 28 12.05 19.40 -10.65
CA SER A 28 11.18 19.72 -9.49
C SER A 28 10.82 18.49 -8.65
N SER A 29 10.83 17.30 -9.26
CA SER A 29 10.54 16.01 -8.63
C SER A 29 11.60 14.99 -9.04
N ASP A 30 11.76 13.95 -8.22
CA ASP A 30 12.65 12.85 -8.54
C ASP A 30 12.03 11.84 -9.51
N SER A 31 12.90 11.06 -10.14
CA SER A 31 12.60 9.80 -10.81
C SER A 31 13.47 8.66 -10.26
N ALA A 32 13.80 8.77 -8.98
CA ALA A 32 14.70 7.84 -8.31
C ALA A 32 13.97 6.65 -7.72
N TYR A 33 14.63 5.50 -7.71
CA TYR A 33 14.12 4.28 -7.10
C TYR A 33 15.26 3.44 -6.53
N ILE A 34 14.88 2.60 -5.57
CA ILE A 34 15.74 1.62 -4.92
C ILE A 34 15.37 0.25 -5.47
N ILE A 35 16.35 -0.48 -6.02
CA ILE A 35 16.13 -1.81 -6.60
C ILE A 35 17.05 -2.81 -5.90
N GLY A 36 16.55 -4.03 -5.72
CA GLY A 36 17.34 -5.16 -5.24
C GLY A 36 16.53 -6.45 -5.29
N ALA A 37 17.22 -7.58 -5.23
CA ALA A 37 16.55 -8.86 -5.11
C ALA A 37 15.99 -9.07 -3.70
N PRO A 38 14.89 -9.81 -3.54
CA PRO A 38 14.44 -10.25 -2.23
C PRO A 38 15.55 -10.98 -1.48
N LEU A 39 15.65 -10.75 -0.17
CA LEU A 39 16.63 -11.37 0.74
C LEU A 39 18.12 -11.06 0.44
N ASP A 40 18.41 -10.21 -0.55
CA ASP A 40 19.77 -9.75 -0.85
C ASP A 40 20.07 -8.45 -0.11
N ASP A 41 21.22 -8.37 0.55
CA ASP A 41 21.66 -7.18 1.29
C ASP A 41 22.17 -6.05 0.38
N VAL A 42 22.18 -6.23 -0.96
CA VAL A 42 22.57 -5.18 -1.90
C VAL A 42 21.36 -4.42 -2.43
N ARG A 43 21.42 -3.08 -2.35
CA ARG A 43 20.43 -2.18 -2.94
C ARG A 43 21.09 -1.20 -3.90
N TYR A 44 20.52 -1.07 -5.08
CA TYR A 44 20.99 -0.18 -6.14
C TYR A 44 20.08 1.06 -6.16
N LEU A 45 20.69 2.23 -6.10
CA LEU A 45 20.01 3.51 -6.18
C LEU A 45 20.18 4.07 -7.59
N TYR A 46 19.09 4.17 -8.35
CA TYR A 46 19.10 4.70 -9.72
C TYR A 46 18.14 5.89 -9.86
N GLY A 47 18.39 6.68 -10.90
CA GLY A 47 17.50 7.76 -11.34
C GLY A 47 18.05 9.15 -11.06
N VAL A 48 17.16 10.13 -11.05
CA VAL A 48 17.50 11.55 -10.97
C VAL A 48 16.86 12.18 -9.74
N LEU A 49 17.64 12.96 -9.01
CA LEU A 49 17.20 13.77 -7.87
C LEU A 49 17.24 15.26 -8.20
N PRO A 50 16.38 16.10 -7.58
CA PRO A 50 16.47 17.56 -7.66
C PRO A 50 17.82 18.06 -7.15
N ALA A 51 18.51 18.89 -7.97
CA ALA A 51 19.88 19.33 -7.68
C ALA A 51 20.01 20.28 -6.47
N ASN A 52 18.92 20.98 -6.09
CA ASN A 52 18.97 22.08 -5.13
C ASN A 52 18.34 21.68 -3.78
N ARG A 53 18.48 20.42 -3.36
CA ARG A 53 18.00 19.96 -2.06
C ARG A 53 19.13 19.31 -1.28
N GLU A 54 19.38 19.80 -0.06
CA GLU A 54 20.46 19.32 0.79
C GLU A 54 20.20 17.91 1.37
N ALA A 55 18.95 17.57 1.64
CA ALA A 55 18.54 16.25 2.12
C ALA A 55 17.33 15.78 1.34
N TYR A 56 17.49 14.76 0.53
CA TYR A 56 16.40 14.14 -0.21
C TYR A 56 16.16 12.74 0.31
N VAL A 57 14.93 12.46 0.75
CA VAL A 57 14.55 11.17 1.32
C VAL A 57 13.97 10.28 0.22
N LEU A 58 14.59 9.14 -0.01
CA LEU A 58 14.03 8.06 -0.81
C LEU A 58 13.48 6.98 0.12
N LYS A 59 12.34 6.42 -0.24
CA LYS A 59 11.74 5.29 0.47
C LYS A 59 11.96 4.01 -0.31
N GLY A 60 12.31 2.94 0.40
CA GLY A 60 12.52 1.61 -0.18
C GLY A 60 12.07 0.51 0.76
N ASP A 61 12.20 -0.72 0.28
CA ASP A 61 11.93 -1.93 1.05
C ASP A 61 13.12 -2.34 1.92
N ILE A 62 12.82 -3.08 2.97
CA ILE A 62 13.81 -3.83 3.75
C ILE A 62 13.87 -5.24 3.14
N PRO A 63 15.04 -5.76 2.75
CA PRO A 63 15.17 -7.03 2.05
C PRO A 63 14.61 -8.24 2.79
N ASP A 64 14.86 -8.29 4.08
CA ASP A 64 14.41 -9.34 4.99
C ASP A 64 13.96 -8.70 6.31
N PRO A 65 12.69 -8.25 6.41
CA PRO A 65 12.22 -7.53 7.59
C PRO A 65 12.28 -8.35 8.87
N ALA A 66 12.09 -9.67 8.78
CA ALA A 66 12.12 -10.56 9.94
C ALA A 66 13.55 -10.70 10.50
N LEU A 67 14.52 -10.92 9.62
CA LEU A 67 15.93 -10.97 10.00
C LEU A 67 16.45 -9.59 10.46
N TYR A 68 15.99 -8.51 9.81
CA TYR A 68 16.30 -7.15 10.24
C TYR A 68 15.87 -6.92 11.70
N LEU A 69 14.62 -7.26 12.03
CA LEU A 69 14.11 -7.08 13.39
C LEU A 69 14.94 -7.87 14.42
N ALA A 70 15.33 -9.11 14.08
CA ALA A 70 16.17 -9.92 14.94
C ALA A 70 17.56 -9.29 15.15
N ARG A 71 18.20 -8.82 14.08
CA ARG A 71 19.51 -8.11 14.13
C ARG A 71 19.40 -6.83 14.96
N TYR A 72 18.40 -6.00 14.67
CA TYR A 72 18.17 -4.73 15.38
C TYR A 72 17.96 -4.95 16.88
N LEU A 73 17.13 -5.94 17.25
CA LEU A 73 16.87 -6.26 18.64
C LEU A 73 18.15 -6.76 19.33
N THR A 74 18.93 -7.61 18.67
CA THR A 74 20.22 -8.10 19.20
C THR A 74 21.17 -6.92 19.46
N ASP A 75 21.32 -6.02 18.52
CA ASP A 75 22.19 -4.83 18.65
C ASP A 75 21.72 -3.94 19.80
N GLN A 76 20.42 -3.69 19.92
CA GLN A 76 19.86 -2.89 21.03
C GLN A 76 20.07 -3.54 22.41
N LEU A 77 19.94 -4.85 22.52
CA LEU A 77 20.21 -5.58 23.76
C LEU A 77 21.70 -5.49 24.13
N GLN A 78 22.60 -5.71 23.17
CA GLN A 78 24.05 -5.62 23.39
C GLN A 78 24.49 -4.22 23.79
N GLN A 79 23.95 -3.16 23.17
CA GLN A 79 24.20 -1.77 23.56
C GLN A 79 23.76 -1.46 25.01
N LYS A 80 22.77 -2.20 25.52
CA LYS A 80 22.32 -2.12 26.91
C LYS A 80 23.08 -3.06 27.86
N GLY A 81 24.16 -3.68 27.42
CA GLY A 81 24.98 -4.59 28.21
C GLY A 81 24.36 -5.99 28.41
N ILE A 82 23.30 -6.30 27.67
CA ILE A 82 22.68 -7.63 27.75
C ILE A 82 23.39 -8.56 26.76
N ARG A 83 23.95 -9.64 27.28
CA ARG A 83 24.60 -10.66 26.45
C ARG A 83 23.54 -11.42 25.67
N VAL A 84 23.75 -11.53 24.36
CA VAL A 84 22.92 -12.38 23.49
C VAL A 84 23.82 -13.46 22.91
N ASP A 85 23.47 -14.72 23.20
CA ASP A 85 24.17 -15.88 22.66
C ASP A 85 23.55 -16.30 21.33
N GLY A 86 24.39 -16.65 20.36
CA GLY A 86 23.99 -17.05 19.02
C GLY A 86 23.80 -15.89 18.04
N SER A 87 23.59 -16.24 16.79
CA SER A 87 23.38 -15.28 15.71
C SER A 87 21.89 -14.92 15.56
N PRO A 88 21.55 -13.67 15.21
CA PRO A 88 20.20 -13.30 14.88
C PRO A 88 19.61 -14.18 13.77
N SER A 89 18.41 -14.69 13.94
CA SER A 89 17.76 -15.62 13.02
C SER A 89 16.28 -15.30 12.85
N CYS A 90 15.65 -15.91 11.85
CA CYS A 90 14.22 -15.82 11.61
C CYS A 90 13.66 -17.19 11.20
N TYR A 91 12.33 -17.32 11.21
CA TYR A 91 11.65 -18.58 10.89
C TYR A 91 12.14 -19.21 9.57
N ARG A 92 12.34 -18.40 8.52
CA ARG A 92 12.84 -18.88 7.22
C ARG A 92 14.18 -19.58 7.37
N ILE A 93 15.16 -18.93 8.02
CA ILE A 93 16.50 -19.46 8.22
C ILE A 93 16.45 -20.74 9.06
N GLU A 94 15.68 -20.74 10.14
CA GLU A 94 15.55 -21.91 11.01
C GLU A 94 14.97 -23.13 10.27
N VAL A 95 14.04 -22.91 9.34
CA VAL A 95 13.47 -23.97 8.50
C VAL A 95 14.47 -24.43 7.44
N GLU A 96 15.13 -23.50 6.73
CA GLU A 96 16.11 -23.82 5.68
C GLU A 96 17.29 -24.62 6.23
N GLU A 97 17.72 -24.32 7.45
CA GLU A 97 18.82 -25.00 8.14
C GLU A 97 18.37 -26.19 8.99
N ASN A 98 17.12 -26.61 8.90
CA ASN A 98 16.53 -27.74 9.68
C ASN A 98 16.68 -27.58 11.21
N ARG A 99 16.75 -26.36 11.71
CA ARG A 99 16.84 -26.06 13.15
C ARG A 99 15.48 -25.76 13.79
N TRP A 100 14.45 -25.52 12.97
CA TRP A 100 13.12 -25.20 13.47
C TRP A 100 12.53 -26.34 14.29
N LYS A 101 12.21 -26.05 15.56
CA LYS A 101 11.50 -26.97 16.45
C LYS A 101 10.20 -26.30 16.91
N LYS A 102 9.09 -27.05 16.81
CA LYS A 102 7.83 -26.65 17.43
C LYS A 102 7.97 -26.94 18.93
N GLY A 103 8.16 -25.90 19.73
CA GLY A 103 8.26 -26.02 21.20
C GLY A 103 7.32 -25.02 21.88
N GLU A 104 7.18 -25.16 23.18
CA GLU A 104 6.51 -24.15 24.00
C GLU A 104 7.29 -22.85 23.96
N ARG A 105 6.56 -21.74 23.81
CA ARG A 105 7.12 -20.39 23.80
C ARG A 105 6.54 -19.62 24.96
N LYS A 106 7.43 -18.95 25.70
CA LYS A 106 7.02 -18.01 26.73
C LYS A 106 6.86 -16.64 26.10
N GLU A 107 5.70 -16.02 26.30
CA GLU A 107 5.50 -14.63 25.94
C GLU A 107 6.38 -13.74 26.82
N ILE A 108 7.13 -12.85 26.19
CA ILE A 108 7.99 -11.88 26.88
C ILE A 108 7.31 -10.50 26.85
N VAL A 109 6.77 -10.12 25.70
CA VAL A 109 6.08 -8.85 25.52
C VAL A 109 5.10 -8.94 24.34
N THR A 110 3.97 -8.28 24.48
CA THR A 110 3.00 -8.10 23.40
C THR A 110 2.88 -6.63 23.05
N THR A 111 2.97 -6.31 21.77
CA THR A 111 2.68 -4.99 21.24
C THR A 111 1.42 -5.03 20.41
N TYR A 112 0.64 -3.96 20.49
CA TYR A 112 -0.62 -3.84 19.74
C TYR A 112 -0.46 -2.85 18.58
N SER A 113 -1.04 -3.20 17.44
CA SER A 113 -1.17 -2.26 16.32
C SER A 113 -2.17 -1.14 16.68
N PRO A 114 -2.16 -0.02 15.93
CA PRO A 114 -3.31 0.87 15.90
C PRO A 114 -4.60 0.11 15.55
N THR A 115 -5.74 0.71 15.82
CA THR A 115 -7.04 0.11 15.49
C THR A 115 -7.19 -0.12 13.98
N LEU A 116 -8.02 -1.08 13.57
CA LEU A 116 -8.29 -1.32 12.15
C LEU A 116 -8.84 -0.07 11.44
N ARG A 117 -9.63 0.76 12.15
CA ARG A 117 -10.12 2.05 11.66
C ARG A 117 -8.96 2.99 11.28
N GLU A 118 -7.97 3.13 12.15
CA GLU A 118 -6.79 3.97 11.91
C GLU A 118 -5.92 3.42 10.78
N ILE A 119 -5.69 2.10 10.75
CA ILE A 119 -4.93 1.44 9.68
C ILE A 119 -5.63 1.65 8.32
N ALA A 120 -6.94 1.45 8.24
CA ALA A 120 -7.73 1.66 7.03
C ALA A 120 -7.73 3.13 6.59
N SER A 121 -7.81 4.06 7.55
CA SER A 121 -7.73 5.50 7.28
C SER A 121 -6.37 5.86 6.65
N VAL A 122 -5.27 5.45 7.25
CA VAL A 122 -3.93 5.67 6.67
C VAL A 122 -3.82 5.02 5.28
N CYS A 123 -4.29 3.76 5.15
CA CYS A 123 -4.27 3.04 3.88
C CYS A 123 -4.95 3.81 2.76
N ASN A 124 -6.12 4.37 3.02
CA ASN A 124 -6.90 5.11 2.03
C ASN A 124 -6.37 6.52 1.78
N HIS A 125 -5.98 7.28 2.83
CA HIS A 125 -5.51 8.65 2.72
C HIS A 125 -4.20 8.78 1.95
N VAL A 126 -3.21 7.96 2.27
CA VAL A 126 -1.89 8.04 1.63
C VAL A 126 -1.66 6.95 0.58
N SER A 127 -2.67 6.10 0.33
CA SER A 127 -2.58 4.96 -0.60
C SER A 127 -1.42 4.02 -0.23
N HIS A 128 -1.46 3.49 1.01
CA HIS A 128 -0.36 2.72 1.58
C HIS A 128 -0.41 1.26 1.13
N ASN A 129 0.36 0.91 0.11
CA ASN A 129 0.35 -0.41 -0.53
C ASN A 129 0.64 -1.54 0.44
N LEU A 130 1.68 -1.40 1.29
CA LEU A 130 2.02 -2.43 2.28
C LEU A 130 0.88 -2.72 3.26
N TYR A 131 0.12 -1.69 3.67
CA TYR A 131 -1.05 -1.89 4.54
C TYR A 131 -2.15 -2.64 3.81
N ALA A 132 -2.45 -2.29 2.57
CA ALA A 132 -3.44 -2.99 1.77
C ALA A 132 -3.09 -4.47 1.59
N ASP A 133 -1.83 -4.78 1.28
CA ASP A 133 -1.33 -6.14 1.15
C ASP A 133 -1.36 -6.92 2.47
N ALA A 134 -0.97 -6.27 3.57
CA ALA A 134 -1.03 -6.87 4.90
C ALA A 134 -2.48 -7.19 5.32
N LEU A 135 -3.43 -6.29 5.03
CA LEU A 135 -4.85 -6.50 5.31
C LEU A 135 -5.41 -7.69 4.55
N VAL A 136 -5.13 -7.81 3.24
CA VAL A 136 -5.58 -8.98 2.45
C VAL A 136 -4.99 -10.27 3.00
N LYS A 137 -3.69 -10.30 3.31
CA LYS A 137 -3.06 -11.48 3.92
C LYS A 137 -3.66 -11.82 5.29
N THR A 138 -3.97 -10.81 6.10
CA THR A 138 -4.59 -10.99 7.42
C THR A 138 -6.00 -11.56 7.30
N VAL A 139 -6.80 -11.05 6.37
CA VAL A 139 -8.11 -11.62 6.02
C VAL A 139 -7.96 -13.08 5.60
N GLY A 140 -6.90 -13.40 4.86
CA GLY A 140 -6.58 -14.76 4.43
C GLY A 140 -6.33 -15.76 5.57
N LEU A 141 -6.10 -15.31 6.81
CA LEU A 141 -6.02 -16.19 7.97
C LEU A 141 -7.36 -16.88 8.30
N GLN A 142 -8.47 -16.33 7.82
CA GLN A 142 -9.80 -16.95 7.94
C GLN A 142 -10.00 -18.12 6.96
N TYR A 143 -9.17 -18.22 5.92
CA TYR A 143 -9.27 -19.26 4.91
C TYR A 143 -8.85 -20.63 5.48
N LYS A 144 -9.67 -21.63 5.25
CA LYS A 144 -9.37 -23.03 5.60
C LYS A 144 -8.98 -23.78 4.33
N PRO A 145 -7.67 -23.97 4.05
CA PRO A 145 -7.24 -24.65 2.83
C PRO A 145 -7.71 -26.11 2.83
N ARG A 146 -8.05 -26.61 1.64
CA ARG A 146 -8.35 -28.03 1.44
C ARG A 146 -7.08 -28.87 1.60
N ARG A 147 -7.23 -30.17 1.82
CA ARG A 147 -6.08 -31.07 1.94
C ARG A 147 -5.26 -31.01 0.64
N ASN A 148 -3.95 -30.77 0.78
CA ASN A 148 -2.99 -30.62 -0.33
C ASN A 148 -3.20 -29.39 -1.24
N GLU A 149 -3.98 -28.41 -0.83
CA GLU A 149 -4.15 -27.19 -1.59
C GLU A 149 -2.92 -26.28 -1.41
N MET A 150 -2.24 -26.01 -2.52
CA MET A 150 -1.13 -25.05 -2.57
C MET A 150 -1.65 -23.67 -2.95
N ILE A 151 -2.02 -22.87 -1.97
CA ILE A 151 -2.53 -21.52 -2.17
C ILE A 151 -1.67 -20.51 -1.40
N SER A 152 -1.26 -19.43 -2.08
CA SER A 152 -0.46 -18.38 -1.47
C SER A 152 -1.23 -17.60 -0.40
N SER A 153 -0.53 -16.85 0.46
CA SER A 153 -1.18 -15.98 1.45
C SER A 153 -2.08 -14.91 0.81
N PHE A 154 -1.71 -14.38 -0.35
CA PHE A 154 -2.57 -13.51 -1.15
C PHE A 154 -3.79 -14.26 -1.69
N GLY A 155 -3.59 -15.44 -2.29
CA GLY A 155 -4.68 -16.24 -2.82
C GLY A 155 -5.74 -16.58 -1.77
N ARG A 156 -5.31 -16.90 -0.54
CA ARG A 156 -6.24 -17.11 0.60
C ARG A 156 -7.05 -15.86 0.90
N GLY A 157 -6.40 -14.70 1.00
CA GLY A 157 -7.09 -13.44 1.27
C GLY A 157 -8.09 -13.06 0.16
N VAL A 158 -7.67 -13.20 -1.09
CA VAL A 158 -8.52 -12.95 -2.26
C VAL A 158 -9.75 -13.85 -2.25
N GLN A 159 -9.57 -15.15 -1.94
CA GLN A 159 -10.69 -16.08 -1.86
C GLN A 159 -11.71 -15.67 -0.79
N VAL A 160 -11.23 -15.32 0.41
CA VAL A 160 -12.11 -14.86 1.50
C VAL A 160 -12.84 -13.57 1.12
N VAL A 161 -12.15 -12.60 0.48
CA VAL A 161 -12.76 -11.35 0.01
C VAL A 161 -13.87 -11.63 -1.01
N LYS A 162 -13.62 -12.50 -1.99
CA LYS A 162 -14.61 -12.86 -3.02
C LYS A 162 -15.82 -13.55 -2.41
N GLU A 163 -15.62 -14.57 -1.57
CA GLU A 163 -16.70 -15.29 -0.88
C GLU A 163 -17.51 -14.37 0.02
N TYR A 164 -16.88 -13.40 0.68
CA TYR A 164 -17.57 -12.42 1.52
C TYR A 164 -18.53 -11.56 0.68
N TRP A 165 -18.06 -10.99 -0.43
CA TRP A 165 -18.87 -10.12 -1.27
C TRP A 165 -19.96 -10.87 -2.02
N GLU A 166 -19.69 -12.10 -2.47
CA GLU A 166 -20.69 -12.98 -3.06
C GLU A 166 -21.83 -13.30 -2.07
N LYS A 167 -21.50 -13.61 -0.82
CA LYS A 167 -22.49 -13.80 0.26
C LYS A 167 -23.30 -12.54 0.58
N LYS A 168 -22.77 -11.37 0.24
CA LYS A 168 -23.48 -10.08 0.35
C LYS A 168 -24.30 -9.74 -0.90
N GLY A 169 -24.35 -10.64 -1.88
CA GLY A 169 -25.15 -10.51 -3.08
C GLY A 169 -24.49 -9.73 -4.23
N LEU A 170 -23.18 -9.42 -4.13
CA LEU A 170 -22.47 -8.77 -5.21
C LEU A 170 -21.98 -9.82 -6.23
N ASP A 171 -22.09 -9.50 -7.52
CA ASP A 171 -21.49 -10.32 -8.57
C ASP A 171 -19.97 -10.14 -8.60
N VAL A 172 -19.23 -11.12 -8.08
CA VAL A 172 -17.76 -11.08 -8.01
C VAL A 172 -17.07 -11.53 -9.30
N PHE A 173 -17.81 -11.89 -10.36
CA PHE A 173 -17.23 -12.29 -11.64
C PHE A 173 -16.32 -11.23 -12.26
N PRO A 174 -16.64 -9.91 -12.20
CA PRO A 174 -15.77 -8.86 -12.72
C PRO A 174 -14.54 -8.56 -11.85
N LEU A 175 -14.40 -9.20 -10.69
CA LEU A 175 -13.32 -8.95 -9.73
C LEU A 175 -12.20 -9.98 -9.91
N ARG A 176 -11.04 -9.54 -10.34
CA ARG A 176 -9.78 -10.29 -10.34
C ARG A 176 -8.77 -9.59 -9.45
N MET A 177 -8.35 -10.25 -8.39
CA MET A 177 -7.36 -9.75 -7.45
C MET A 177 -6.18 -10.73 -7.36
N ASN A 178 -4.98 -10.21 -7.27
CA ASN A 178 -3.76 -10.95 -7.01
C ASN A 178 -3.04 -10.41 -5.76
N ASP A 179 -3.28 -9.14 -5.42
CA ASP A 179 -2.73 -8.48 -4.24
C ASP A 179 -3.79 -7.56 -3.59
N GLY A 180 -3.42 -6.85 -2.52
CA GLY A 180 -4.29 -5.88 -1.85
C GLY A 180 -4.07 -4.45 -2.34
N SER A 181 -2.92 -4.18 -2.94
CA SER A 181 -2.50 -2.83 -3.36
C SER A 181 -2.99 -2.44 -4.74
N GLY A 182 -3.37 -3.41 -5.58
CA GLY A 182 -3.77 -3.20 -6.96
C GLY A 182 -2.58 -2.87 -7.88
N LEU A 183 -1.36 -3.27 -7.50
CA LEU A 183 -0.17 -3.08 -8.32
C LEU A 183 0.06 -4.21 -9.32
N ALA A 184 -0.51 -5.39 -9.10
CA ALA A 184 -0.41 -6.49 -10.05
C ALA A 184 -1.12 -6.12 -11.36
N PRO A 185 -0.45 -6.18 -12.52
CA PRO A 185 -1.05 -5.82 -13.81
C PRO A 185 -2.26 -6.71 -14.18
N ALA A 186 -2.38 -7.86 -13.55
CA ALA A 186 -3.50 -8.78 -13.74
C ALA A 186 -4.74 -8.43 -12.90
N ASP A 187 -4.66 -7.48 -11.97
CA ASP A 187 -5.79 -7.01 -11.19
C ASP A 187 -6.78 -6.29 -12.08
N LYS A 188 -8.06 -6.64 -11.93
CA LYS A 188 -9.15 -6.07 -12.72
C LYS A 188 -10.40 -5.95 -11.87
N VAL A 189 -11.11 -4.85 -12.05
CA VAL A 189 -12.41 -4.62 -11.46
C VAL A 189 -13.26 -3.78 -12.41
N SER A 190 -14.56 -4.07 -12.52
CA SER A 190 -15.45 -3.22 -13.28
C SER A 190 -15.91 -2.00 -12.47
N ALA A 191 -16.22 -0.91 -13.15
CA ALA A 191 -16.82 0.28 -12.51
C ALA A 191 -18.20 -0.06 -11.90
N GLY A 192 -18.96 -0.96 -12.53
CA GLY A 192 -20.23 -1.46 -12.01
C GLY A 192 -20.06 -2.13 -10.66
N PHE A 193 -19.22 -3.15 -10.55
CA PHE A 193 -18.91 -3.83 -9.29
C PHE A 193 -18.47 -2.83 -8.20
N MET A 194 -17.58 -1.90 -8.54
CA MET A 194 -17.11 -0.89 -7.57
C MET A 194 -18.26 0.03 -7.13
N GLY A 195 -19.17 0.40 -8.04
CA GLY A 195 -20.38 1.18 -7.71
C GLY A 195 -21.29 0.43 -6.75
N GLU A 196 -21.60 -0.83 -7.01
CA GLU A 196 -22.42 -1.68 -6.15
C GLU A 196 -21.80 -1.87 -4.77
N LEU A 197 -20.47 -2.13 -4.71
CA LEU A 197 -19.73 -2.22 -3.46
C LEU A 197 -19.84 -0.92 -2.65
N LEU A 198 -19.67 0.23 -3.28
CA LEU A 198 -19.79 1.53 -2.61
C LEU A 198 -21.20 1.78 -2.11
N VAL A 199 -22.25 1.42 -2.88
CA VAL A 199 -23.64 1.51 -2.45
C VAL A 199 -23.84 0.63 -1.22
N TYR A 200 -23.45 -0.66 -1.27
CA TYR A 200 -23.53 -1.56 -0.13
C TYR A 200 -22.86 -0.98 1.10
N MET A 201 -21.63 -0.45 0.94
CA MET A 201 -20.88 0.13 2.05
C MET A 201 -21.56 1.34 2.67
N ALA A 202 -22.30 2.13 1.90
CA ALA A 202 -23.02 3.31 2.39
C ALA A 202 -24.36 2.97 3.03
N THR A 203 -25.07 1.92 2.57
CA THR A 203 -26.48 1.67 2.93
C THR A 203 -26.67 0.48 3.87
N GLU A 204 -25.80 -0.53 3.79
CA GLU A 204 -26.01 -1.82 4.47
C GLU A 204 -24.88 -2.19 5.44
N SER A 205 -23.71 -1.54 5.30
CA SER A 205 -22.55 -1.89 6.12
C SER A 205 -22.64 -1.33 7.53
N ALA A 206 -22.44 -2.16 8.54
CA ALA A 206 -22.34 -1.73 9.94
C ALA A 206 -21.15 -0.81 10.22
N VAL A 207 -20.19 -0.71 9.30
CA VAL A 207 -19.00 0.16 9.41
C VAL A 207 -19.01 1.29 8.39
N SER A 208 -20.18 1.65 7.87
CA SER A 208 -20.38 2.70 6.86
C SER A 208 -19.65 3.99 7.20
N ASP A 209 -19.89 4.56 8.37
CA ASP A 209 -19.29 5.84 8.81
C ASP A 209 -17.76 5.76 8.84
N ALA A 210 -17.23 4.66 9.37
CA ALA A 210 -15.77 4.44 9.44
C ALA A 210 -15.14 4.31 8.05
N PHE A 211 -15.83 3.61 7.14
CA PHE A 211 -15.37 3.45 5.76
C PHE A 211 -15.40 4.78 5.00
N ILE A 212 -16.51 5.51 5.04
CA ILE A 212 -16.64 6.81 4.37
C ILE A 212 -15.62 7.81 4.93
N ALA A 213 -15.45 7.87 6.25
CA ALA A 213 -14.48 8.73 6.91
C ALA A 213 -13.03 8.37 6.56
N SER A 214 -12.74 7.12 6.23
CA SER A 214 -11.40 6.68 5.81
C SER A 214 -10.99 7.21 4.42
N LEU A 215 -11.95 7.63 3.60
CA LEU A 215 -11.67 8.16 2.26
C LEU A 215 -11.27 9.65 2.35
N PRO A 216 -10.14 10.06 1.73
CA PRO A 216 -9.69 11.45 1.79
C PRO A 216 -10.61 12.38 1.01
N GLN A 217 -10.75 13.63 1.49
CA GLN A 217 -11.52 14.68 0.84
C GLN A 217 -10.75 15.29 -0.34
N ALA A 218 -11.37 15.26 -1.50
CA ALA A 218 -10.80 15.82 -2.73
C ALA A 218 -10.59 17.34 -2.61
N GLY A 219 -9.44 17.81 -3.09
CA GLY A 219 -9.01 19.20 -3.02
C GLY A 219 -8.52 19.65 -1.64
N ILE A 220 -8.50 18.76 -0.63
CA ILE A 220 -8.15 19.08 0.76
C ILE A 220 -6.99 18.21 1.25
N GLU A 221 -7.14 16.87 1.23
CA GLU A 221 -6.23 15.98 1.93
C GLU A 221 -5.81 14.73 1.15
N GLY A 222 -4.84 14.02 1.68
CA GLY A 222 -4.39 12.73 1.21
C GLY A 222 -3.93 12.71 -0.26
N SER A 223 -4.10 11.57 -0.90
CA SER A 223 -3.70 11.36 -2.30
C SER A 223 -4.54 12.14 -3.32
N VAL A 224 -5.65 12.74 -2.90
CA VAL A 224 -6.57 13.54 -3.74
C VAL A 224 -6.54 15.04 -3.39
N ARG A 225 -5.60 15.51 -2.58
CA ARG A 225 -5.51 16.91 -2.15
C ARG A 225 -5.43 17.94 -3.29
N ASN A 226 -4.96 17.53 -4.46
CA ASN A 226 -4.88 18.38 -5.64
C ASN A 226 -5.99 18.09 -6.67
N PHE A 227 -6.77 17.02 -6.47
CA PHE A 227 -7.87 16.64 -7.34
C PHE A 227 -9.13 17.43 -6.98
N LEU A 228 -9.81 18.04 -7.96
CA LEU A 228 -10.97 18.94 -7.80
C LEU A 228 -10.69 20.18 -6.92
N LYS A 229 -9.42 20.53 -6.69
CA LYS A 229 -9.04 21.71 -5.89
C LYS A 229 -9.50 22.99 -6.58
N GLY A 230 -10.09 23.91 -5.81
CA GLY A 230 -10.63 25.18 -6.31
C GLY A 230 -11.95 25.03 -7.09
N SER A 231 -12.54 23.85 -7.17
CA SER A 231 -13.80 23.61 -7.87
C SER A 231 -15.02 23.58 -6.94
N LYS A 232 -16.23 23.56 -7.51
CA LYS A 232 -17.50 23.43 -6.77
C LYS A 232 -17.60 22.10 -5.97
N LEU A 233 -16.77 21.10 -6.30
CA LEU A 233 -16.73 19.78 -5.64
C LEU A 233 -15.61 19.67 -4.60
N GLN A 234 -14.78 20.70 -4.41
CA GLN A 234 -13.76 20.67 -3.35
C GLN A 234 -14.40 20.42 -1.98
N GLY A 235 -13.89 19.45 -1.25
CA GLY A 235 -14.41 19.04 0.07
C GLY A 235 -15.75 18.32 0.06
N LYS A 236 -16.44 18.26 -1.08
CA LYS A 236 -17.73 17.55 -1.24
C LYS A 236 -17.57 16.14 -1.78
N ALA A 237 -16.37 15.76 -2.18
CA ALA A 237 -16.05 14.43 -2.68
C ALA A 237 -15.06 13.73 -1.74
N ARG A 238 -15.37 12.50 -1.33
CA ARG A 238 -14.46 11.59 -0.61
C ARG A 238 -14.09 10.45 -1.54
N LEU A 239 -12.85 10.41 -1.99
CA LEU A 239 -12.43 9.54 -3.08
C LEU A 239 -11.10 8.84 -2.79
N LYS A 240 -11.03 7.55 -3.06
CA LYS A 240 -9.77 6.83 -3.22
C LYS A 240 -9.29 6.98 -4.65
N SER A 241 -8.03 7.36 -4.82
CA SER A 241 -7.37 7.39 -6.13
C SER A 241 -6.59 6.12 -6.40
N GLY A 242 -6.49 5.73 -7.67
CA GLY A 242 -5.61 4.69 -8.17
C GLY A 242 -4.86 5.18 -9.41
N GLY A 243 -3.64 4.67 -9.61
CA GLY A 243 -2.88 5.04 -10.80
C GLY A 243 -1.58 4.26 -10.95
N ILE A 244 -1.41 3.72 -12.14
CA ILE A 244 -0.16 3.17 -12.68
C ILE A 244 0.02 3.74 -14.09
N THR A 245 1.08 3.38 -14.77
CA THR A 245 1.29 3.82 -16.16
C THR A 245 0.10 3.44 -17.04
N GLY A 246 -0.49 4.43 -17.72
CA GLY A 246 -1.65 4.24 -18.59
C GLY A 246 -2.98 3.98 -17.88
N VAL A 247 -3.04 4.04 -16.54
CA VAL A 247 -4.27 3.84 -15.75
C VAL A 247 -4.46 4.96 -14.76
N ARG A 248 -5.68 5.51 -14.68
CA ARG A 248 -6.09 6.48 -13.66
C ARG A 248 -7.52 6.21 -13.22
N SER A 249 -7.74 6.12 -11.90
CA SER A 249 -9.05 5.81 -11.34
C SER A 249 -9.35 6.62 -10.10
N TYR A 250 -10.65 6.83 -9.85
CA TYR A 250 -11.19 7.39 -8.63
C TYR A 250 -12.49 6.66 -8.27
N ALA A 251 -12.64 6.32 -7.00
CA ALA A 251 -13.85 5.66 -6.49
C ALA A 251 -14.18 6.16 -5.09
N GLY A 252 -15.44 6.33 -4.78
CA GLY A 252 -15.93 6.83 -3.48
C GLY A 252 -17.27 7.56 -3.60
N TYR A 253 -17.39 8.68 -2.92
CA TYR A 253 -18.67 9.39 -2.79
C TYR A 253 -18.57 10.86 -3.14
N ILE A 254 -19.61 11.40 -3.77
CA ILE A 254 -19.79 12.85 -4.03
C ILE A 254 -21.12 13.27 -3.43
N THR A 255 -21.11 14.33 -2.62
CA THR A 255 -22.32 14.93 -2.06
C THR A 255 -22.69 16.18 -2.85
N LYS A 256 -23.93 16.22 -3.38
CA LYS A 256 -24.50 17.35 -4.12
C LYS A 256 -25.97 17.50 -3.75
N ASP A 257 -26.40 18.70 -3.45
CA ASP A 257 -27.78 19.07 -3.16
C ASP A 257 -28.44 18.15 -2.08
N GLY A 258 -27.69 17.87 -1.01
CA GLY A 258 -28.12 17.00 0.08
C GLY A 258 -28.15 15.50 -0.23
N LYS A 259 -27.80 15.10 -1.45
CA LYS A 259 -27.73 13.70 -1.86
C LYS A 259 -26.29 13.23 -1.98
N THR A 260 -26.03 11.98 -1.59
CA THR A 260 -24.72 11.33 -1.74
C THR A 260 -24.79 10.30 -2.86
N TYR A 261 -23.83 10.37 -3.75
CA TYR A 261 -23.71 9.51 -4.91
C TYR A 261 -22.47 8.64 -4.78
N ALA A 262 -22.61 7.34 -4.98
CA ALA A 262 -21.47 6.44 -5.19
C ALA A 262 -20.90 6.66 -6.60
N VAL A 263 -19.61 6.83 -6.69
CA VAL A 263 -18.91 7.16 -7.94
C VAL A 263 -17.73 6.25 -8.15
N ALA A 264 -17.62 5.63 -9.33
CA ALA A 264 -16.45 4.91 -9.78
C ALA A 264 -16.11 5.34 -11.22
N VAL A 265 -14.95 5.93 -11.42
CA VAL A 265 -14.51 6.38 -12.74
C VAL A 265 -13.10 5.84 -13.02
N PHE A 266 -12.97 5.10 -14.12
CA PHE A 266 -11.76 4.40 -14.50
C PHE A 266 -11.37 4.76 -15.92
N SER A 267 -10.09 5.07 -16.11
CA SER A 267 -9.49 5.28 -17.43
C SER A 267 -8.29 4.36 -17.57
N ASN A 268 -8.27 3.58 -18.64
CA ASN A 268 -7.24 2.59 -18.95
C ASN A 268 -6.65 2.85 -20.33
N ASN A 269 -5.40 2.41 -20.51
CA ASN A 269 -4.69 2.43 -21.80
C ASN A 269 -4.62 3.82 -22.47
N TYR A 270 -4.59 4.90 -21.68
CA TYR A 270 -4.38 6.22 -22.21
C TYR A 270 -2.89 6.47 -22.51
N SER A 271 -2.61 7.18 -23.59
CA SER A 271 -1.25 7.52 -24.05
C SER A 271 -0.81 8.94 -23.71
N CYS A 272 -1.70 9.78 -23.17
CA CYS A 272 -1.36 11.14 -22.77
C CYS A 272 -0.69 11.18 -21.38
N PRO A 273 -0.03 12.28 -20.99
CA PRO A 273 0.47 12.45 -19.62
C PRO A 273 -0.64 12.28 -18.57
N MET A 274 -0.32 11.67 -17.43
CA MET A 274 -1.26 11.43 -16.34
C MET A 274 -1.98 12.70 -15.86
N SER A 275 -1.29 13.84 -15.86
CA SER A 275 -1.87 15.15 -15.52
C SER A 275 -2.98 15.59 -16.47
N ARG A 276 -2.86 15.25 -17.76
CA ARG A 276 -3.91 15.53 -18.75
C ARG A 276 -5.13 14.65 -18.54
N MET A 277 -4.91 13.36 -18.26
CA MET A 277 -6.00 12.44 -17.94
C MET A 277 -6.70 12.84 -16.65
N THR A 278 -5.95 13.19 -15.60
CA THR A 278 -6.53 13.70 -14.35
C THR A 278 -7.47 14.88 -14.58
N ARG A 279 -7.04 15.90 -15.37
CA ARG A 279 -7.89 17.05 -15.72
C ARG A 279 -9.12 16.66 -16.53
N ALA A 280 -9.01 15.66 -17.41
CA ALA A 280 -10.17 15.16 -18.15
C ALA A 280 -11.22 14.53 -17.22
N LEU A 281 -10.77 13.74 -16.23
CA LEU A 281 -11.66 13.13 -15.24
C LEU A 281 -12.27 14.18 -14.29
N GLU A 282 -11.52 15.21 -13.89
CA GLU A 282 -12.07 16.37 -13.16
C GLU A 282 -13.18 17.05 -13.95
N LYS A 283 -12.91 17.36 -15.23
CA LYS A 283 -13.91 17.99 -16.10
C LYS A 283 -15.18 17.13 -16.23
N LEU A 284 -15.03 15.81 -16.41
CA LEU A 284 -16.15 14.88 -16.45
C LEU A 284 -17.01 14.97 -15.18
N LEU A 285 -16.39 14.88 -14.00
CA LEU A 285 -17.11 14.95 -12.73
C LEU A 285 -17.78 16.31 -12.52
N LEU A 286 -17.12 17.41 -12.92
CA LEU A 286 -17.70 18.75 -12.81
C LEU A 286 -18.87 19.00 -13.77
N GLN A 287 -19.00 18.23 -14.85
CA GLN A 287 -20.15 18.27 -15.75
C GLN A 287 -21.33 17.45 -15.22
N LEU A 288 -21.04 16.34 -14.53
CA LEU A 288 -22.07 15.45 -13.95
C LEU A 288 -22.67 15.99 -12.66
N PHE A 289 -21.86 16.65 -11.87
CA PHE A 289 -22.18 17.19 -10.57
C PHE A 289 -21.99 18.71 -10.52
#